data_d0b9f6046dbf04fd82a005406830e786
#
_entry.id   d0b9f6046dbf04fd82a005406830e786
#
_cell.length_a   1.000
_cell.length_b   1.000
_cell.length_c   1.000
_cell.angle_alpha   90.00
_cell.angle_beta   90.00
_cell.angle_gamma   90.00
#
_symmetry.space_group_name_H-M   'P 1'
#
loop_
_entity.id
_entity.type
_entity.pdbx_description
1 polymer ?
#
loop_
_entity_poly.entity_id
_entity_poly.type
_entity_poly.pdbx_seq_one_letter_code
_entity_poly.pdbx_strand_id
1 'polypeptide(L)'
;MKEFRFKIIIVLAAVLLSIYLLYPTYQDYQNTKFLTAALETKRNELKKQYPDLPKDKIEQMVTLTEDSIKVADPSILDARKKRIKLGLDLQGGMRVVLEVNTAKLLEKIANNPDDVFKKVIADAQKEASITDESVVNIIGREFQKRNIRLSRYYGTIRQDDGEILDELKKSSEDAVNRAMEIIRNRVDQYGVSEPSISRQGSRRIIVELPGVAKEEEAKQLLQGTALLEFRLVKDAEFTFPIMQRIDDVLAKRTKSGVKDSLGNEVAATENTETSDTTAANDTTKQLSEEEFKQQHPFFSAAVLNPQSPFADAYVSQDDKNKVEYWLTLPEVQKVIPDNVEFVFSAKPVNTQDVKKIYVLYLVNKTPELTGGVITDAQANLDPNTSSPIVNMEMNSEGATEWARITGANVGKRLAIMLDGVVFTAPNIKGKIPGGRSQIEGSANIDEAKLLEIVLKAGALPAPVDVIEQRIVGPSLGQDSVSSGFNSALFGYLLVGLFMILYYRQAGTIASLALV
;
A
#
# COMPACT_ATOMS: atom_id res chain seq x y z
N MET A 1 -51.58 22.82 36.64
CA MET A 1 -50.57 21.89 37.26
C MET A 1 -50.29 20.64 36.41
N LYS A 2 -51.26 20.01 35.74
CA LYS A 2 -51.02 18.82 34.89
C LYS A 2 -50.12 19.09 33.68
N GLU A 3 -50.32 20.21 32.99
CA GLU A 3 -49.50 20.60 31.83
C GLU A 3 -48.05 20.92 32.19
N PHE A 4 -47.79 21.45 33.38
CA PHE A 4 -46.44 21.73 33.87
C PHE A 4 -45.67 20.45 34.17
N ARG A 5 -46.33 19.45 34.71
CA ARG A 5 -45.74 18.12 34.98
C ARG A 5 -45.36 17.40 33.69
N PHE A 6 -46.19 17.51 32.65
CA PHE A 6 -45.91 16.92 31.32
C PHE A 6 -44.67 17.55 30.66
N LYS A 7 -44.55 18.89 30.72
CA LYS A 7 -43.35 19.59 30.22
C LYS A 7 -42.07 19.20 30.95
N ILE A 8 -42.13 19.05 32.27
CA ILE A 8 -40.99 18.59 33.06
C ILE A 8 -40.58 17.16 32.70
N ILE A 9 -41.54 16.27 32.46
CA ILE A 9 -41.25 14.89 32.04
C ILE A 9 -40.56 14.86 30.68
N ILE A 10 -40.98 15.68 29.73
CA ILE A 10 -40.35 15.80 28.41
C ILE A 10 -38.90 16.30 28.56
N VAL A 11 -38.66 17.32 29.38
CA VAL A 11 -37.32 17.87 29.59
C VAL A 11 -36.42 16.81 30.25
N LEU A 12 -36.92 16.13 31.27
CA LEU A 12 -36.16 15.05 31.92
C LEU A 12 -35.87 13.90 30.96
N ALA A 13 -36.84 13.53 30.13
CA ALA A 13 -36.62 12.50 29.10
C ALA A 13 -35.56 12.91 28.09
N ALA A 14 -35.56 14.18 27.66
CA ALA A 14 -34.56 14.71 26.75
C ALA A 14 -33.16 14.74 27.35
N VAL A 15 -33.04 15.13 28.64
CA VAL A 15 -31.78 15.12 29.40
C VAL A 15 -31.25 13.69 29.53
N LEU A 16 -32.10 12.75 29.91
CA LEU A 16 -31.72 11.34 30.05
C LEU A 16 -31.28 10.75 28.69
N LEU A 17 -31.99 11.09 27.63
CA LEU A 17 -31.60 10.69 26.28
C LEU A 17 -30.23 11.27 25.89
N SER A 18 -29.97 12.55 26.18
CA SER A 18 -28.68 13.20 25.92
C SER A 18 -27.55 12.52 26.70
N ILE A 19 -27.75 12.20 27.97
CA ILE A 19 -26.77 11.46 28.79
C ILE A 19 -26.51 10.06 28.20
N TYR A 20 -27.57 9.37 27.76
CA TYR A 20 -27.44 8.06 27.14
C TYR A 20 -26.63 8.13 25.82
N LEU A 21 -26.87 9.12 24.98
CA LEU A 21 -26.15 9.32 23.72
C LEU A 21 -24.68 9.74 23.93
N LEU A 22 -24.38 10.48 25.00
CA LEU A 22 -23.03 10.92 25.36
C LEU A 22 -22.22 9.84 26.08
N TYR A 23 -22.89 8.85 26.67
CA TYR A 23 -22.23 7.81 27.49
C TYR A 23 -21.10 7.05 26.74
N PRO A 24 -21.28 6.63 25.47
CA PRO A 24 -20.20 5.96 24.72
C PRO A 24 -18.95 6.85 24.54
N THR A 25 -19.14 8.17 24.40
CA THR A 25 -18.02 9.12 24.30
C THR A 25 -17.21 9.21 25.60
N TYR A 26 -17.91 9.24 26.73
CA TYR A 26 -17.27 9.21 28.03
C TYR A 26 -16.56 7.87 28.29
N GLN A 27 -17.17 6.77 27.91
CA GLN A 27 -16.59 5.44 28.02
C GLN A 27 -15.32 5.29 27.16
N ASP A 28 -15.34 5.75 25.91
CA ASP A 28 -14.15 5.75 25.05
C ASP A 28 -13.02 6.60 25.61
N TYR A 29 -13.33 7.75 26.21
CA TYR A 29 -12.34 8.59 26.90
C TYR A 29 -11.66 7.84 28.05
N GLN A 30 -12.43 7.15 28.90
CA GLN A 30 -11.91 6.35 30.02
C GLN A 30 -11.08 5.17 29.52
N ASN A 31 -11.57 4.46 28.52
CA ASN A 31 -10.88 3.33 27.90
C ASN A 31 -9.54 3.77 27.28
N THR A 32 -9.51 4.91 26.59
CA THR A 32 -8.28 5.47 26.00
C THR A 32 -7.25 5.83 27.07
N LYS A 33 -7.70 6.44 28.16
CA LYS A 33 -6.83 6.78 29.30
C LYS A 33 -6.26 5.51 29.97
N PHE A 34 -7.08 4.51 30.18
CA PHE A 34 -6.67 3.21 30.70
C PHE A 34 -5.65 2.53 29.77
N LEU A 35 -5.96 2.47 28.48
CA LEU A 35 -5.10 1.84 27.49
C LEU A 35 -3.73 2.53 27.43
N THR A 36 -3.70 3.85 27.35
CA THR A 36 -2.45 4.62 27.32
C THR A 36 -1.60 4.35 28.57
N ALA A 37 -2.18 4.35 29.75
CA ALA A 37 -1.46 4.06 30.99
C ALA A 37 -0.92 2.63 31.05
N ALA A 38 -1.71 1.65 30.58
CA ALA A 38 -1.31 0.25 30.53
C ALA A 38 -0.14 0.04 29.55
N LEU A 39 -0.21 0.67 28.36
CA LEU A 39 0.85 0.59 27.35
C LEU A 39 2.15 1.28 27.78
N GLU A 40 2.07 2.44 28.42
CA GLU A 40 3.25 3.10 29.01
C GLU A 40 3.89 2.27 30.11
N THR A 41 3.10 1.67 30.96
CA THR A 41 3.60 0.76 32.00
C THR A 41 4.32 -0.42 31.36
N LYS A 42 3.70 -1.04 30.35
CA LYS A 42 4.31 -2.17 29.63
C LYS A 42 5.58 -1.78 28.89
N ARG A 43 5.59 -0.64 28.23
CA ARG A 43 6.79 -0.07 27.58
C ARG A 43 7.94 0.12 28.57
N ASN A 44 7.65 0.64 29.76
CA ASN A 44 8.64 0.85 30.80
C ASN A 44 9.14 -0.46 31.41
N GLU A 45 8.26 -1.46 31.56
CA GLU A 45 8.64 -2.83 31.96
C GLU A 45 9.58 -3.46 30.95
N LEU A 46 9.22 -3.44 29.66
CA LEU A 46 10.02 -4.02 28.58
C LEU A 46 11.41 -3.36 28.49
N LYS A 47 11.50 -2.03 28.63
CA LYS A 47 12.78 -1.30 28.67
C LYS A 47 13.65 -1.70 29.86
N LYS A 48 13.04 -2.00 31.02
CA LYS A 48 13.78 -2.47 32.20
C LYS A 48 14.21 -3.92 32.08
N GLN A 49 13.37 -4.76 31.51
CA GLN A 49 13.62 -6.20 31.37
C GLN A 49 14.62 -6.52 30.26
N TYR A 50 14.61 -5.70 29.19
CA TYR A 50 15.44 -5.88 28.00
C TYR A 50 16.09 -4.56 27.56
N PRO A 51 17.15 -4.07 28.30
CA PRO A 51 17.77 -2.79 28.03
C PRO A 51 18.41 -2.69 26.63
N ASP A 52 18.89 -3.79 26.09
CA ASP A 52 19.59 -3.87 24.79
C ASP A 52 18.67 -4.14 23.59
N LEU A 53 17.36 -4.24 23.80
CA LEU A 53 16.42 -4.50 22.71
C LEU A 53 16.25 -3.24 21.84
N PRO A 54 16.30 -3.36 20.51
CA PRO A 54 16.00 -2.24 19.59
C PRO A 54 14.61 -1.65 19.87
N LYS A 55 14.51 -0.31 19.77
CA LYS A 55 13.26 0.41 20.02
C LYS A 55 12.08 -0.15 19.21
N ASP A 56 12.33 -0.52 17.97
CA ASP A 56 11.31 -1.07 17.07
C ASP A 56 10.71 -2.39 17.57
N LYS A 57 11.53 -3.26 18.18
CA LYS A 57 11.04 -4.51 18.79
C LYS A 57 10.21 -4.26 20.06
N ILE A 58 10.59 -3.25 20.84
CA ILE A 58 9.81 -2.86 22.03
C ILE A 58 8.43 -2.34 21.58
N GLU A 59 8.38 -1.48 20.55
CA GLU A 59 7.10 -0.97 20.01
C GLU A 59 6.24 -2.09 19.43
N GLN A 60 6.82 -3.08 18.75
CA GLN A 60 6.09 -4.27 18.29
C GLN A 60 5.46 -5.04 19.45
N MET A 61 6.19 -5.27 20.53
CA MET A 61 5.65 -5.96 21.71
C MET A 61 4.57 -5.15 22.43
N VAL A 62 4.68 -3.83 22.44
CA VAL A 62 3.65 -2.91 22.96
C VAL A 62 2.40 -2.98 22.10
N THR A 63 2.52 -2.97 20.78
CA THR A 63 1.39 -3.10 19.85
C THR A 63 0.66 -4.43 20.01
N LEU A 64 1.40 -5.55 20.13
CA LEU A 64 0.80 -6.87 20.41
C LEU A 64 0.04 -6.89 21.73
N THR A 65 0.53 -6.18 22.75
CA THR A 65 -0.15 -6.05 24.04
C THR A 65 -1.44 -5.22 23.88
N GLU A 66 -1.41 -4.15 23.09
CA GLU A 66 -2.58 -3.32 22.77
C GLU A 66 -3.68 -4.16 22.10
N ASP A 67 -3.30 -4.94 21.09
CA ASP A 67 -4.23 -5.81 20.38
C ASP A 67 -4.82 -6.89 21.29
N SER A 68 -4.00 -7.46 22.17
CA SER A 68 -4.46 -8.43 23.17
C SER A 68 -5.50 -7.82 24.12
N ILE A 69 -5.30 -6.59 24.58
CA ILE A 69 -6.24 -5.87 25.45
C ILE A 69 -7.55 -5.60 24.71
N LYS A 70 -7.49 -5.15 23.45
CA LYS A 70 -8.67 -4.88 22.62
C LYS A 70 -9.49 -6.13 22.30
N VAL A 71 -8.82 -7.28 22.13
CA VAL A 71 -9.47 -8.58 21.92
C VAL A 71 -10.10 -9.09 23.22
N ALA A 72 -9.43 -8.89 24.35
CA ALA A 72 -9.93 -9.31 25.66
C ALA A 72 -11.18 -8.51 26.12
N ASP A 73 -11.27 -7.24 25.71
CA ASP A 73 -12.42 -6.38 26.05
C ASP A 73 -13.03 -5.74 24.79
N PRO A 74 -14.02 -6.40 24.16
CA PRO A 74 -14.73 -5.87 22.98
C PRO A 74 -15.47 -4.55 23.24
N SER A 75 -15.76 -4.20 24.52
CA SER A 75 -16.45 -2.96 24.88
C SER A 75 -15.62 -1.71 24.49
N ILE A 76 -14.30 -1.84 24.46
CA ILE A 76 -13.38 -0.78 24.02
C ILE A 76 -13.64 -0.39 22.55
N LEU A 77 -13.78 -1.39 21.69
CA LEU A 77 -14.05 -1.16 20.27
C LEU A 77 -15.48 -0.66 20.03
N ASP A 78 -16.45 -1.17 20.82
CA ASP A 78 -17.84 -0.75 20.71
C ASP A 78 -18.08 0.69 21.18
N ALA A 79 -17.44 1.11 22.27
CA ALA A 79 -17.49 2.50 22.73
C ALA A 79 -16.86 3.43 21.67
N ARG A 80 -15.74 3.02 21.07
CA ARG A 80 -15.05 3.79 20.02
C ARG A 80 -15.90 3.97 18.76
N LYS A 81 -16.68 2.95 18.38
CA LYS A 81 -17.60 3.05 17.22
C LYS A 81 -18.78 3.98 17.47
N LYS A 82 -19.28 4.04 18.72
CA LYS A 82 -20.50 4.77 19.10
C LYS A 82 -20.23 6.18 19.65
N ARG A 83 -18.98 6.57 19.89
CA ARG A 83 -18.63 7.90 20.41
C ARG A 83 -18.99 9.00 19.42
N ILE A 84 -19.10 10.23 19.89
CA ILE A 84 -19.16 11.41 19.04
C ILE A 84 -17.88 11.50 18.23
N LYS A 85 -18.03 11.61 16.92
CA LYS A 85 -16.93 11.70 15.98
C LYS A 85 -16.51 13.17 15.84
N LEU A 86 -15.23 13.43 16.00
CA LEU A 86 -14.63 14.76 15.90
C LEU A 86 -13.85 14.88 14.60
N GLY A 87 -13.97 16.03 13.93
CA GLY A 87 -13.22 16.31 12.70
C GLY A 87 -11.70 16.50 12.94
N LEU A 88 -10.96 16.68 11.84
CA LEU A 88 -9.50 16.80 11.82
C LEU A 88 -8.97 17.91 12.75
N ASP A 89 -9.65 19.06 12.79
CA ASP A 89 -9.26 20.24 13.59
C ASP A 89 -9.36 20.01 15.10
N LEU A 90 -10.21 19.09 15.53
CA LEU A 90 -10.48 18.81 16.94
C LEU A 90 -9.79 17.56 17.45
N GLN A 91 -9.56 16.56 16.60
CA GLN A 91 -8.97 15.28 17.00
C GLN A 91 -7.51 15.14 16.53
N GLY A 92 -7.07 16.00 15.61
CA GLY A 92 -5.85 15.79 14.84
C GLY A 92 -6.04 14.69 13.80
N GLY A 93 -4.98 14.34 13.09
CA GLY A 93 -5.03 13.34 12.05
C GLY A 93 -4.18 13.72 10.84
N MET A 94 -4.54 13.23 9.66
CA MET A 94 -3.78 13.42 8.44
C MET A 94 -4.65 13.98 7.31
N ARG A 95 -4.14 15.01 6.62
CA ARG A 95 -4.68 15.47 5.35
C ARG A 95 -3.70 15.12 4.24
N VAL A 96 -4.20 14.48 3.19
CA VAL A 96 -3.42 14.05 2.04
C VAL A 96 -4.06 14.57 0.78
N VAL A 97 -3.25 15.13 -0.11
CA VAL A 97 -3.68 15.45 -1.47
C VAL A 97 -3.08 14.40 -2.40
N LEU A 98 -3.97 13.65 -3.02
CA LEU A 98 -3.65 12.59 -3.95
C LEU A 98 -3.82 13.09 -5.39
N GLU A 99 -2.92 12.70 -6.27
CA GLU A 99 -3.04 12.96 -7.70
C GLU A 99 -3.19 11.64 -8.45
N VAL A 100 -4.28 11.49 -9.19
CA VAL A 100 -4.50 10.33 -10.07
C VAL A 100 -3.63 10.47 -11.30
N ASN A 101 -2.77 9.51 -11.55
CA ASN A 101 -1.84 9.52 -12.69
C ASN A 101 -2.58 9.20 -14.00
N THR A 102 -3.27 10.21 -14.54
CA THR A 102 -4.03 10.08 -15.78
C THR A 102 -3.15 9.81 -17.00
N ALA A 103 -1.86 10.18 -16.98
CA ALA A 103 -0.92 9.85 -18.06
C ALA A 103 -0.72 8.32 -18.16
N LYS A 104 -0.52 7.64 -17.04
CA LYS A 104 -0.44 6.16 -17.02
C LYS A 104 -1.75 5.48 -17.42
N LEU A 105 -2.90 6.08 -17.08
CA LEU A 105 -4.19 5.59 -17.59
C LEU A 105 -4.22 5.65 -19.12
N LEU A 106 -3.86 6.80 -19.69
CA LEU A 106 -3.86 7.00 -21.15
C LEU A 106 -2.85 6.10 -21.86
N GLU A 107 -1.70 5.82 -21.24
CA GLU A 107 -0.74 4.84 -21.74
C GLU A 107 -1.32 3.42 -21.76
N LYS A 108 -2.06 3.04 -20.72
CA LYS A 108 -2.68 1.70 -20.60
C LYS A 108 -3.79 1.45 -21.61
N ILE A 109 -4.56 2.48 -21.98
CA ILE A 109 -5.67 2.36 -22.95
C ILE A 109 -5.22 2.58 -24.40
N ALA A 110 -3.94 2.99 -24.62
CA ALA A 110 -3.41 3.19 -25.97
C ALA A 110 -3.15 1.87 -26.69
N ASN A 111 -3.47 1.84 -27.97
CA ASN A 111 -3.17 0.74 -28.88
C ASN A 111 -1.73 0.87 -29.40
N ASN A 112 -0.90 -0.15 -29.20
CA ASN A 112 0.47 -0.24 -29.72
C ASN A 112 1.32 1.03 -29.49
N PRO A 113 1.56 1.45 -28.22
CA PRO A 113 2.34 2.64 -27.91
C PRO A 113 3.79 2.47 -28.37
N ASP A 114 4.24 3.36 -29.25
CA ASP A 114 5.62 3.44 -29.73
C ASP A 114 6.46 4.46 -28.93
N ASP A 115 7.74 4.59 -29.27
CA ASP A 115 8.65 5.52 -28.57
C ASP A 115 8.24 6.99 -28.74
N VAL A 116 7.57 7.33 -29.84
CA VAL A 116 7.05 8.69 -30.07
C VAL A 116 5.90 8.96 -29.12
N PHE A 117 5.00 7.99 -28.97
CA PHE A 117 3.89 8.05 -28.01
C PHE A 117 4.40 8.22 -26.57
N LYS A 118 5.38 7.40 -26.15
CA LYS A 118 5.96 7.48 -24.80
C LYS A 118 6.58 8.84 -24.51
N LYS A 119 7.27 9.44 -25.50
CA LYS A 119 7.81 10.80 -25.35
C LYS A 119 6.71 11.84 -25.18
N VAL A 120 5.64 11.78 -26.00
CA VAL A 120 4.50 12.71 -25.89
C VAL A 120 3.84 12.60 -24.54
N ILE A 121 3.60 11.38 -24.05
CA ILE A 121 3.00 11.15 -22.71
C ILE A 121 3.90 11.72 -21.61
N ALA A 122 5.22 11.48 -21.67
CA ALA A 122 6.16 11.98 -20.67
C ALA A 122 6.24 13.52 -20.68
N ASP A 123 6.29 14.15 -21.87
CA ASP A 123 6.26 15.60 -22.00
C ASP A 123 4.93 16.19 -21.47
N ALA A 124 3.81 15.56 -21.79
CA ALA A 124 2.50 15.97 -21.33
C ALA A 124 2.35 15.83 -19.80
N GLN A 125 2.87 14.77 -19.20
CA GLN A 125 2.88 14.59 -17.74
C GLN A 125 3.71 15.68 -17.06
N LYS A 126 4.84 16.03 -17.64
CA LYS A 126 5.74 17.08 -17.13
C LYS A 126 5.09 18.46 -17.20
N GLU A 127 4.44 18.79 -18.33
CA GLU A 127 3.70 20.05 -18.49
C GLU A 127 2.50 20.11 -17.55
N ALA A 128 1.74 19.03 -17.42
CA ALA A 128 0.61 18.93 -16.51
C ALA A 128 0.99 19.07 -15.03
N SER A 129 2.21 18.67 -14.62
CA SER A 129 2.68 18.85 -13.24
C SER A 129 2.94 20.33 -12.89
N ILE A 130 3.20 21.17 -13.88
CA ILE A 130 3.46 22.62 -13.73
C ILE A 130 2.17 23.42 -13.91
N THR A 131 1.34 23.00 -14.87
CA THR A 131 0.07 23.63 -15.19
C THR A 131 -1.05 22.77 -14.64
N ASP A 132 -2.13 23.35 -14.13
CA ASP A 132 -3.31 22.58 -13.67
C ASP A 132 -4.18 22.07 -14.84
N GLU A 133 -3.63 22.09 -16.06
CA GLU A 133 -4.30 21.65 -17.29
C GLU A 133 -4.45 20.13 -17.34
N SER A 134 -5.56 19.66 -17.93
CA SER A 134 -5.79 18.22 -18.14
C SER A 134 -4.72 17.61 -19.06
N VAL A 135 -4.15 16.49 -18.67
CA VAL A 135 -3.20 15.70 -19.48
C VAL A 135 -3.78 15.40 -20.88
N VAL A 136 -5.09 15.14 -20.99
CA VAL A 136 -5.76 14.86 -22.27
C VAL A 136 -5.66 16.06 -23.22
N ASN A 137 -5.88 17.29 -22.71
CA ASN A 137 -5.77 18.49 -23.55
C ASN A 137 -4.33 18.72 -24.04
N ILE A 138 -3.35 18.51 -23.15
CA ILE A 138 -1.93 18.65 -23.49
C ILE A 138 -1.54 17.63 -24.56
N ILE A 139 -1.94 16.37 -24.38
CA ILE A 139 -1.69 15.30 -25.38
C ILE A 139 -2.29 15.65 -26.72
N GLY A 140 -3.56 16.10 -26.76
CA GLY A 140 -4.22 16.52 -28.00
C GLY A 140 -3.41 17.60 -28.74
N ARG A 141 -2.95 18.61 -28.01
CA ARG A 141 -2.12 19.71 -28.53
C ARG A 141 -0.74 19.21 -29.03
N GLU A 142 -0.11 18.32 -28.30
CA GLU A 142 1.21 17.77 -28.64
C GLU A 142 1.15 16.86 -29.87
N PHE A 143 0.12 16.04 -30.02
CA PHE A 143 -0.08 15.23 -31.23
C PHE A 143 -0.40 16.10 -32.45
N GLN A 144 -1.23 17.14 -32.27
CA GLN A 144 -1.55 18.10 -33.32
C GLN A 144 -0.27 18.85 -33.82
N LYS A 145 0.59 19.31 -32.90
CA LYS A 145 1.87 19.96 -33.24
C LYS A 145 2.79 19.05 -34.09
N ARG A 146 2.71 17.74 -33.87
CA ARG A 146 3.53 16.76 -34.58
C ARG A 146 2.84 16.18 -35.81
N ASN A 147 1.66 16.68 -36.18
CA ASN A 147 0.83 16.17 -37.28
C ASN A 147 0.53 14.67 -37.19
N ILE A 148 0.34 14.16 -35.96
CA ILE A 148 0.02 12.76 -35.70
C ILE A 148 -1.46 12.70 -35.31
N ARG A 149 -2.24 11.89 -36.01
CA ARG A 149 -3.66 11.68 -35.67
C ARG A 149 -3.79 10.85 -34.41
N LEU A 150 -4.72 11.23 -33.52
CA LEU A 150 -5.01 10.48 -32.29
C LEU A 150 -5.53 9.06 -32.59
N SER A 151 -6.21 8.85 -33.71
CA SER A 151 -6.71 7.55 -34.15
C SER A 151 -5.62 6.50 -34.39
N ARG A 152 -4.34 6.89 -34.39
CA ARG A 152 -3.20 5.96 -34.41
C ARG A 152 -3.05 5.17 -33.13
N TYR A 153 -3.39 5.78 -31.99
CA TYR A 153 -3.20 5.19 -30.66
C TYR A 153 -4.50 4.98 -29.90
N TYR A 154 -5.57 5.71 -30.25
CA TYR A 154 -6.85 5.65 -29.55
C TYR A 154 -8.01 5.54 -30.54
N GLY A 155 -9.07 4.88 -30.12
CA GLY A 155 -10.28 4.76 -30.91
C GLY A 155 -10.13 3.98 -32.23
N THR A 156 -10.91 4.37 -33.21
CA THR A 156 -10.91 3.76 -34.55
C THR A 156 -10.45 4.76 -35.61
N ILE A 157 -9.94 4.26 -36.76
CA ILE A 157 -9.45 5.10 -37.88
C ILE A 157 -10.54 6.07 -38.43
N ARG A 158 -11.82 5.76 -38.19
CA ARG A 158 -12.95 6.55 -38.70
C ARG A 158 -13.37 7.69 -37.77
N GLN A 159 -12.93 7.68 -36.51
CA GLN A 159 -13.27 8.71 -35.53
C GLN A 159 -12.44 9.97 -35.80
N ASP A 160 -13.04 11.13 -35.53
CA ASP A 160 -12.34 12.40 -35.54
C ASP A 160 -11.52 12.59 -34.25
N ASP A 161 -10.43 13.36 -34.34
CA ASP A 161 -9.56 13.62 -33.19
C ASP A 161 -10.31 14.34 -32.04
N GLY A 162 -11.35 15.16 -32.37
CA GLY A 162 -12.23 15.80 -31.38
C GLY A 162 -13.06 14.77 -30.59
N GLU A 163 -13.69 13.82 -31.28
CA GLU A 163 -14.47 12.76 -30.66
C GLU A 163 -13.58 11.90 -29.74
N ILE A 164 -12.37 11.56 -30.20
CA ILE A 164 -11.41 10.79 -29.41
C ILE A 164 -10.98 11.56 -28.16
N LEU A 165 -10.73 12.87 -28.27
CA LEU A 165 -10.38 13.71 -27.11
C LEU A 165 -11.53 13.77 -26.09
N ASP A 166 -12.76 13.85 -26.53
CA ASP A 166 -13.94 13.86 -25.62
C ASP A 166 -14.12 12.51 -24.91
N GLU A 167 -13.91 11.40 -25.63
CA GLU A 167 -13.91 10.06 -25.02
C GLU A 167 -12.79 9.90 -23.99
N LEU A 168 -11.57 10.39 -24.29
CA LEU A 168 -10.44 10.34 -23.36
C LEU A 168 -10.67 11.23 -22.13
N LYS A 169 -11.28 12.41 -22.29
CA LYS A 169 -11.69 13.27 -21.15
C LYS A 169 -12.67 12.55 -20.25
N LYS A 170 -13.73 11.99 -20.83
CA LYS A 170 -14.72 11.23 -20.08
C LYS A 170 -14.09 10.05 -19.36
N SER A 171 -13.25 9.29 -20.05
CA SER A 171 -12.53 8.15 -19.46
C SER A 171 -11.62 8.57 -18.29
N SER A 172 -10.95 9.73 -18.42
CA SER A 172 -10.12 10.29 -17.36
C SER A 172 -10.96 10.76 -16.16
N GLU A 173 -12.09 11.42 -16.39
CA GLU A 173 -13.02 11.84 -15.34
C GLU A 173 -13.63 10.65 -14.60
N ASP A 174 -14.06 9.63 -15.33
CA ASP A 174 -14.61 8.39 -14.79
C ASP A 174 -13.54 7.65 -13.95
N ALA A 175 -12.27 7.68 -14.37
CA ALA A 175 -11.18 7.09 -13.60
C ALA A 175 -10.95 7.83 -12.26
N VAL A 176 -10.97 9.17 -12.26
CA VAL A 176 -10.83 9.96 -11.02
C VAL A 176 -12.02 9.72 -10.08
N ASN A 177 -13.24 9.67 -10.62
CA ASN A 177 -14.45 9.41 -9.82
C ASN A 177 -14.42 8.01 -9.22
N ARG A 178 -14.04 6.99 -10.00
CA ARG A 178 -13.85 5.61 -9.49
C ARG A 178 -12.73 5.53 -8.47
N ALA A 179 -11.61 6.21 -8.69
CA ALA A 179 -10.53 6.26 -7.70
C ALA A 179 -11.02 6.85 -6.37
N MET A 180 -11.78 7.94 -6.42
CA MET A 180 -12.36 8.56 -5.23
C MET A 180 -13.34 7.63 -4.49
N GLU A 181 -14.16 6.88 -5.21
CA GLU A 181 -15.08 5.89 -4.63
C GLU A 181 -14.32 4.72 -3.97
N ILE A 182 -13.30 4.18 -4.64
CA ILE A 182 -12.44 3.13 -4.10
C ILE A 182 -11.71 3.61 -2.84
N ILE A 183 -11.14 4.83 -2.86
CA ILE A 183 -10.48 5.43 -1.69
C ILE A 183 -11.49 5.60 -0.55
N ARG A 184 -12.72 6.05 -0.83
CA ARG A 184 -13.79 6.16 0.18
C ARG A 184 -14.08 4.81 0.80
N ASN A 185 -14.30 3.78 0.00
CA ASN A 185 -14.57 2.42 0.48
C ASN A 185 -13.44 1.88 1.35
N ARG A 186 -12.19 2.14 0.98
CA ARG A 186 -11.02 1.74 1.78
C ARG A 186 -10.96 2.45 3.12
N VAL A 187 -11.18 3.77 3.11
CA VAL A 187 -11.14 4.60 4.33
C VAL A 187 -12.29 4.25 5.27
N ASP A 188 -13.49 3.98 4.73
CA ASP A 188 -14.65 3.54 5.50
C ASP A 188 -14.40 2.17 6.16
N GLN A 189 -13.83 1.21 5.41
CA GLN A 189 -13.48 -0.11 5.93
C GLN A 189 -12.33 -0.07 6.95
N TYR A 190 -11.39 0.86 6.79
CA TYR A 190 -10.32 1.09 7.77
C TYR A 190 -10.88 1.63 9.10
N GLY A 191 -12.10 2.17 9.09
CA GLY A 191 -12.80 2.63 10.29
C GLY A 191 -12.42 4.04 10.73
N VAL A 192 -11.96 4.89 9.81
CA VAL A 192 -11.77 6.31 10.08
C VAL A 192 -13.12 6.97 10.35
N SER A 193 -13.18 7.78 11.38
CA SER A 193 -14.39 8.50 11.76
C SER A 193 -14.55 9.76 10.92
N GLU A 194 -15.65 9.86 10.16
CA GLU A 194 -16.00 11.04 9.34
C GLU A 194 -14.87 11.53 8.42
N PRO A 195 -14.35 10.67 7.52
CA PRO A 195 -13.36 11.11 6.58
C PRO A 195 -13.97 12.13 5.61
N SER A 196 -13.22 13.19 5.28
CA SER A 196 -13.60 14.12 4.23
C SER A 196 -12.86 13.74 2.96
N ILE A 197 -13.60 13.37 1.91
CA ILE A 197 -13.02 13.02 0.62
C ILE A 197 -13.69 13.88 -0.45
N SER A 198 -12.90 14.77 -1.04
CA SER A 198 -13.38 15.74 -2.03
C SER A 198 -12.45 15.82 -3.24
N ARG A 199 -13.02 16.12 -4.39
CA ARG A 199 -12.26 16.34 -5.63
C ARG A 199 -11.73 17.78 -5.68
N GLN A 200 -10.48 17.94 -6.09
CA GLN A 200 -9.87 19.24 -6.37
C GLN A 200 -9.34 19.28 -7.81
N GLY A 201 -9.94 20.12 -8.62
CA GLY A 201 -9.57 20.24 -10.04
C GLY A 201 -9.92 18.99 -10.85
N SER A 202 -9.11 18.70 -11.89
CA SER A 202 -9.37 17.62 -12.84
C SER A 202 -8.86 16.24 -12.39
N ARG A 203 -7.81 16.18 -11.56
CA ARG A 203 -7.09 14.93 -11.24
C ARG A 203 -6.71 14.75 -9.78
N ARG A 204 -6.97 15.75 -8.91
CA ARG A 204 -6.60 15.67 -7.48
C ARG A 204 -7.77 15.28 -6.61
N ILE A 205 -7.47 14.55 -5.53
CA ILE A 205 -8.41 14.12 -4.49
C ILE A 205 -7.82 14.54 -3.15
N ILE A 206 -8.56 15.33 -2.40
CA ILE A 206 -8.22 15.66 -1.01
C ILE A 206 -8.85 14.63 -0.11
N VAL A 207 -8.05 14.03 0.75
CA VAL A 207 -8.48 13.04 1.74
C VAL A 207 -8.07 13.54 3.13
N GLU A 208 -9.05 13.72 4.01
CA GLU A 208 -8.84 14.08 5.40
C GLU A 208 -9.23 12.90 6.28
N LEU A 209 -8.29 12.46 7.11
CA LEU A 209 -8.39 11.27 7.95
C LEU A 209 -8.26 11.66 9.42
N PRO A 210 -9.36 12.05 10.10
CA PRO A 210 -9.31 12.40 11.52
C PRO A 210 -8.91 11.20 12.38
N GLY A 211 -8.07 11.44 13.40
CA GLY A 211 -7.69 10.44 14.39
C GLY A 211 -6.77 9.32 13.90
N VAL A 212 -6.24 9.41 12.68
CA VAL A 212 -5.26 8.44 12.17
C VAL A 212 -3.89 8.78 12.74
N ALA A 213 -3.35 7.83 13.51
CA ALA A 213 -2.04 7.98 14.18
C ALA A 213 -0.88 7.36 13.39
N LYS A 214 -1.16 6.37 12.51
CA LYS A 214 -0.15 5.62 11.78
C LYS A 214 -0.10 6.08 10.32
N GLU A 215 0.90 6.89 10.02
CA GLU A 215 1.09 7.51 8.69
C GLU A 215 1.32 6.48 7.58
N GLU A 216 2.19 5.50 7.82
CA GLU A 216 2.56 4.51 6.81
C GLU A 216 1.39 3.59 6.43
N GLU A 217 0.54 3.21 7.39
CA GLU A 217 -0.65 2.41 7.10
C GLU A 217 -1.66 3.20 6.25
N ALA A 218 -1.84 4.50 6.57
CA ALA A 218 -2.71 5.36 5.79
C ALA A 218 -2.19 5.59 4.36
N LYS A 219 -0.88 5.76 4.19
CA LYS A 219 -0.27 5.85 2.85
C LYS A 219 -0.49 4.57 2.04
N GLN A 220 -0.21 3.42 2.62
CA GLN A 220 -0.42 2.12 1.96
C GLN A 220 -1.89 1.93 1.56
N LEU A 221 -2.82 2.32 2.44
CA LEU A 221 -4.25 2.26 2.18
C LEU A 221 -4.66 3.13 0.98
N LEU A 222 -4.11 4.34 0.90
CA LEU A 222 -4.48 5.32 -0.11
C LEU A 222 -3.75 5.12 -1.45
N GLN A 223 -2.44 4.83 -1.42
CA GLN A 223 -1.60 4.72 -2.62
C GLN A 223 -1.62 3.33 -3.25
N GLY A 224 -1.86 2.27 -2.46
CA GLY A 224 -1.87 0.91 -2.98
C GLY A 224 -2.81 0.80 -4.17
N THR A 225 -2.27 0.45 -5.35
CA THR A 225 -3.11 0.27 -6.55
C THR A 225 -4.02 -0.93 -6.42
N ALA A 226 -3.69 -1.84 -5.49
CA ALA A 226 -4.41 -3.09 -5.24
C ALA A 226 -4.53 -3.97 -6.51
N LEU A 227 -3.56 -3.83 -7.40
CA LEU A 227 -3.51 -4.67 -8.58
C LEU A 227 -3.06 -6.08 -8.16
N LEU A 228 -4.05 -6.90 -7.80
CA LEU A 228 -3.81 -8.30 -7.50
C LEU A 228 -3.73 -9.10 -8.79
N GLU A 229 -2.66 -9.85 -8.94
CA GLU A 229 -2.40 -10.71 -10.08
C GLU A 229 -1.93 -12.09 -9.60
N PHE A 230 -2.40 -13.10 -10.30
CA PHE A 230 -1.98 -14.49 -10.10
C PHE A 230 -1.14 -14.90 -11.29
N ARG A 231 0.15 -15.17 -11.06
CA ARG A 231 1.11 -15.49 -12.13
C ARG A 231 1.86 -16.78 -11.83
N LEU A 232 2.02 -17.64 -12.81
CA LEU A 232 2.79 -18.87 -12.63
C LEU A 232 4.26 -18.56 -12.48
N VAL A 233 4.88 -19.15 -11.45
CA VAL A 233 6.35 -19.13 -11.26
C VAL A 233 6.96 -20.19 -12.16
N LYS A 234 8.06 -19.87 -12.80
CA LYS A 234 8.80 -20.79 -13.68
C LYS A 234 9.59 -21.79 -12.86
N ASP A 235 9.68 -23.02 -13.38
CA ASP A 235 10.44 -24.10 -12.80
C ASP A 235 11.96 -23.86 -12.91
N ALA A 236 12.74 -24.53 -12.07
CA ALA A 236 14.18 -24.38 -12.03
C ALA A 236 14.86 -24.68 -13.37
N GLU A 237 14.38 -25.72 -14.09
CA GLU A 237 14.89 -26.09 -15.42
C GLU A 237 14.79 -24.97 -16.45
N PHE A 238 13.76 -24.13 -16.36
CA PHE A 238 13.57 -22.97 -17.23
C PHE A 238 14.34 -21.74 -16.72
N THR A 239 14.34 -21.52 -15.41
CA THR A 239 14.86 -20.29 -14.78
C THR A 239 16.38 -20.26 -14.75
N PHE A 240 17.04 -21.37 -14.38
CA PHE A 240 18.49 -21.44 -14.21
C PHE A 240 19.28 -21.10 -15.49
N PRO A 241 18.93 -21.64 -16.69
CA PRO A 241 19.61 -21.26 -17.92
C PRO A 241 19.50 -19.78 -18.27
N ILE A 242 18.41 -19.12 -17.90
CA ILE A 242 18.23 -17.67 -18.13
C ILE A 242 19.15 -16.89 -17.18
N MET A 243 19.18 -17.24 -15.89
CA MET A 243 20.09 -16.63 -14.92
C MET A 243 21.55 -16.78 -15.34
N GLN A 244 21.93 -17.96 -15.85
CA GLN A 244 23.27 -18.21 -16.35
C GLN A 244 23.63 -17.30 -17.55
N ARG A 245 22.73 -17.14 -18.50
CA ARG A 245 22.94 -16.20 -19.63
C ARG A 245 23.07 -14.75 -19.16
N ILE A 246 22.29 -14.34 -18.13
CA ILE A 246 22.41 -13.02 -17.53
C ILE A 246 23.80 -12.86 -16.92
N ASP A 247 24.26 -13.85 -16.17
CA ASP A 247 25.58 -13.87 -15.54
C ASP A 247 26.70 -13.75 -16.59
N ASP A 248 26.62 -14.52 -17.68
CA ASP A 248 27.58 -14.46 -18.80
C ASP A 248 27.63 -13.07 -19.47
N VAL A 249 26.49 -12.42 -19.64
CA VAL A 249 26.40 -11.06 -20.21
C VAL A 249 27.05 -10.04 -19.28
N LEU A 250 26.78 -10.13 -17.99
CA LEU A 250 27.35 -9.24 -16.99
C LEU A 250 28.85 -9.46 -16.81
N ALA A 251 29.33 -10.71 -16.82
CA ALA A 251 30.77 -11.05 -16.77
C ALA A 251 31.55 -10.47 -17.95
N LYS A 252 30.98 -10.52 -19.18
CA LYS A 252 31.58 -9.90 -20.37
C LYS A 252 31.64 -8.37 -20.23
N ARG A 253 30.62 -7.75 -19.68
CA ARG A 253 30.56 -6.29 -19.45
C ARG A 253 31.62 -5.85 -18.43
N THR A 254 31.80 -6.61 -17.35
CA THR A 254 32.82 -6.34 -16.33
C THR A 254 34.24 -6.43 -16.92
N LYS A 255 34.51 -7.39 -17.79
CA LYS A 255 35.80 -7.54 -18.49
C LYS A 255 36.04 -6.43 -19.52
N SER A 256 34.99 -5.83 -20.10
CA SER A 256 35.09 -4.78 -21.13
C SER A 256 35.32 -3.37 -20.58
N GLY A 257 35.47 -3.19 -19.27
CA GLY A 257 35.82 -1.90 -18.63
C GLY A 257 34.78 -0.78 -18.80
N VAL A 258 33.51 -1.10 -19.10
CA VAL A 258 32.42 -0.11 -19.19
C VAL A 258 32.09 0.34 -17.77
N LYS A 259 32.44 1.60 -17.43
CA LYS A 259 32.15 2.23 -16.13
C LYS A 259 30.64 2.25 -15.87
N ASP A 260 30.22 1.72 -14.75
CA ASP A 260 28.86 1.91 -14.26
C ASP A 260 28.65 3.35 -13.84
N SER A 261 27.49 3.92 -14.14
CA SER A 261 27.09 5.29 -13.78
C SER A 261 26.97 5.55 -12.28
N LEU A 262 27.35 4.59 -11.44
CA LEU A 262 27.43 4.70 -9.97
C LEU A 262 28.86 4.92 -9.44
N GLY A 263 29.86 5.17 -10.30
CA GLY A 263 31.15 5.74 -9.90
C GLY A 263 32.15 4.80 -9.21
N ASN A 264 31.93 3.50 -9.17
CA ASN A 264 32.91 2.56 -8.62
C ASN A 264 33.88 2.06 -9.71
N GLU A 265 35.15 2.46 -9.57
CA GLU A 265 36.26 1.96 -10.39
C GLU A 265 36.56 0.50 -10.00
N VAL A 266 36.32 -0.44 -10.91
CA VAL A 266 36.88 -1.78 -10.83
C VAL A 266 38.22 -1.75 -11.54
N ALA A 267 39.31 -1.85 -10.78
CA ALA A 267 40.68 -1.83 -11.26
C ALA A 267 40.93 -2.94 -12.28
N ALA A 268 41.30 -2.53 -13.50
CA ALA A 268 41.82 -3.42 -14.51
C ALA A 268 43.27 -3.77 -14.15
N THR A 269 43.53 -5.01 -13.79
CA THR A 269 44.89 -5.54 -13.74
C THR A 269 45.15 -6.28 -15.05
N GLU A 270 45.98 -5.66 -15.89
CA GLU A 270 46.60 -6.35 -17.02
C GLU A 270 47.43 -7.52 -16.50
N ASN A 271 47.13 -8.72 -16.98
CA ASN A 271 48.08 -9.83 -16.93
C ASN A 271 48.22 -10.48 -18.28
N THR A 272 49.46 -10.36 -18.74
CA THR A 272 50.11 -10.85 -19.92
C THR A 272 49.93 -12.36 -20.11
N GLU A 273 49.70 -12.77 -21.35
CA GLU A 273 49.72 -14.15 -21.82
C GLU A 273 51.07 -14.84 -21.58
N THR A 274 50.99 -16.05 -21.11
CA THR A 274 51.96 -17.08 -21.53
C THR A 274 51.28 -18.45 -21.56
N SER A 275 51.25 -18.98 -22.77
CA SER A 275 50.89 -20.37 -23.04
C SER A 275 51.89 -21.33 -22.38
N ASP A 276 51.41 -22.40 -21.77
CA ASP A 276 51.92 -23.73 -22.09
C ASP A 276 50.98 -24.85 -21.58
N THR A 277 50.84 -25.81 -22.44
CA THR A 277 50.20 -27.11 -22.31
C THR A 277 50.82 -27.97 -21.22
N THR A 278 50.05 -28.65 -20.38
CA THR A 278 49.97 -30.13 -20.21
C THR A 278 49.33 -30.56 -18.88
N ALA A 279 48.51 -31.59 -19.04
CA ALA A 279 48.21 -32.68 -18.09
C ALA A 279 47.28 -32.40 -16.89
N ALA A 280 46.19 -33.15 -16.97
CA ALA A 280 45.27 -33.54 -15.91
C ALA A 280 45.88 -33.69 -14.52
N ASN A 281 45.27 -32.99 -13.53
CA ASN A 281 44.99 -33.61 -12.25
C ASN A 281 43.95 -32.75 -11.47
N ASP A 282 42.94 -33.44 -11.03
CA ASP A 282 41.93 -33.16 -10.06
C ASP A 282 42.44 -32.28 -8.89
N THR A 283 41.96 -31.03 -8.83
CA THR A 283 41.93 -30.24 -7.60
C THR A 283 40.92 -29.10 -7.81
N THR A 284 39.80 -29.19 -7.15
CA THR A 284 38.85 -28.08 -6.94
C THR A 284 39.60 -26.88 -6.35
N LYS A 285 40.13 -26.00 -7.21
CA LYS A 285 40.55 -24.65 -6.80
C LYS A 285 39.27 -23.92 -6.37
N GLN A 286 39.07 -23.77 -5.08
CA GLN A 286 38.13 -22.78 -4.57
C GLN A 286 38.60 -21.42 -5.10
N LEU A 287 37.83 -20.87 -6.04
CA LEU A 287 38.01 -19.51 -6.52
C LEU A 287 37.97 -18.55 -5.31
N SER A 288 38.85 -17.56 -5.29
CA SER A 288 38.75 -16.50 -4.28
C SER A 288 37.40 -15.79 -4.43
N GLU A 289 36.89 -15.22 -3.35
CA GLU A 289 35.58 -14.51 -3.37
C GLU A 289 35.55 -13.38 -4.41
N GLU A 290 36.68 -12.73 -4.62
CA GLU A 290 36.85 -11.66 -5.62
C GLU A 290 36.85 -12.20 -7.05
N GLU A 291 37.54 -13.32 -7.30
CA GLU A 291 37.54 -14.01 -8.61
C GLU A 291 36.13 -14.52 -8.96
N PHE A 292 35.41 -15.06 -7.96
CA PHE A 292 34.03 -15.50 -8.14
C PHE A 292 33.10 -14.31 -8.50
N LYS A 293 33.22 -13.17 -7.82
CA LYS A 293 32.47 -11.95 -8.14
C LYS A 293 32.73 -11.41 -9.54
N GLN A 294 33.96 -11.56 -10.04
CA GLN A 294 34.30 -11.13 -11.41
C GLN A 294 33.82 -12.10 -12.48
N GLN A 295 33.86 -13.40 -12.21
CA GLN A 295 33.42 -14.43 -13.15
C GLN A 295 31.90 -14.63 -13.14
N HIS A 296 31.26 -14.49 -11.97
CA HIS A 296 29.85 -14.72 -11.75
C HIS A 296 29.19 -13.54 -11.02
N PRO A 297 29.14 -12.35 -11.66
CA PRO A 297 28.63 -11.15 -11.02
C PRO A 297 27.15 -11.26 -10.60
N PHE A 298 26.31 -11.93 -11.41
CA PHE A 298 24.90 -12.13 -11.07
C PHE A 298 24.74 -13.07 -9.88
N PHE A 299 25.37 -14.24 -9.92
CA PHE A 299 25.25 -15.24 -8.84
C PHE A 299 25.96 -14.82 -7.55
N SER A 300 26.89 -13.86 -7.60
CA SER A 300 27.50 -13.29 -6.40
C SER A 300 26.51 -12.40 -5.62
N ALA A 301 25.58 -11.73 -6.31
CA ALA A 301 24.56 -10.86 -5.73
C ALA A 301 23.22 -11.58 -5.52
N ALA A 302 22.89 -12.55 -6.39
CA ALA A 302 21.64 -13.31 -6.39
C ALA A 302 21.96 -14.80 -6.10
N VAL A 303 22.01 -15.14 -4.83
CA VAL A 303 22.46 -16.47 -4.35
C VAL A 303 21.33 -17.48 -4.48
N LEU A 304 21.59 -18.60 -5.15
CA LEU A 304 20.66 -19.73 -5.22
C LEU A 304 20.82 -20.64 -4.00
N ASN A 305 19.70 -21.19 -3.50
CA ASN A 305 19.75 -22.23 -2.48
C ASN A 305 19.91 -23.60 -3.15
N PRO A 306 21.06 -24.27 -3.01
CA PRO A 306 21.31 -25.56 -3.64
C PRO A 306 20.37 -26.68 -3.17
N GLN A 307 19.74 -26.52 -1.99
CA GLN A 307 18.82 -27.49 -1.41
C GLN A 307 17.36 -27.25 -1.82
N SER A 308 17.08 -26.13 -2.49
CA SER A 308 15.73 -25.82 -2.98
C SER A 308 15.50 -26.47 -4.35
N PRO A 309 14.37 -27.14 -4.57
CA PRO A 309 13.99 -27.62 -5.90
C PRO A 309 13.60 -26.48 -6.84
N PHE A 310 13.61 -25.25 -6.36
CA PHE A 310 13.24 -24.05 -7.10
C PHE A 310 14.48 -23.18 -7.36
N ALA A 311 14.52 -22.51 -8.50
CA ALA A 311 15.59 -21.56 -8.82
C ALA A 311 15.26 -20.14 -8.32
N ASP A 312 14.76 -20.03 -7.10
CA ASP A 312 14.57 -18.74 -6.44
C ASP A 312 15.93 -18.19 -6.02
N ALA A 313 16.24 -16.96 -6.38
CA ALA A 313 17.48 -16.32 -5.99
C ALA A 313 17.26 -15.43 -4.75
N TYR A 314 18.17 -15.53 -3.81
CA TYR A 314 18.16 -14.75 -2.57
C TYR A 314 19.11 -13.57 -2.73
N VAL A 315 18.57 -12.36 -2.61
CA VAL A 315 19.28 -11.09 -2.84
C VAL A 315 19.30 -10.29 -1.55
N SER A 316 20.48 -9.83 -1.12
CA SER A 316 20.58 -8.94 0.05
C SER A 316 19.94 -7.58 -0.23
N GLN A 317 19.51 -6.87 0.81
CA GLN A 317 18.97 -5.52 0.66
C GLN A 317 19.97 -4.57 -0.01
N ASP A 318 21.27 -4.76 0.26
CA ASP A 318 22.35 -3.94 -0.27
C ASP A 318 22.53 -4.14 -1.79
N ASP A 319 22.33 -5.37 -2.27
CA ASP A 319 22.47 -5.73 -3.68
C ASP A 319 21.17 -5.59 -4.48
N LYS A 320 20.03 -5.40 -3.83
CA LYS A 320 18.72 -5.35 -4.49
C LYS A 320 18.69 -4.31 -5.61
N ASN A 321 19.07 -3.08 -5.33
CA ASN A 321 19.08 -1.99 -6.31
C ASN A 321 20.03 -2.28 -7.49
N LYS A 322 21.14 -2.96 -7.21
CA LYS A 322 22.11 -3.37 -8.21
C LYS A 322 21.53 -4.44 -9.15
N VAL A 323 20.86 -5.44 -8.60
CA VAL A 323 20.19 -6.49 -9.38
C VAL A 323 19.04 -5.91 -10.19
N GLU A 324 18.22 -5.03 -9.60
CA GLU A 324 17.16 -4.32 -10.32
C GLU A 324 17.72 -3.55 -11.52
N TYR A 325 18.78 -2.78 -11.32
CA TYR A 325 19.46 -2.07 -12.40
C TYR A 325 19.96 -3.03 -13.50
N TRP A 326 20.61 -4.13 -13.14
CA TRP A 326 21.10 -5.10 -14.11
C TRP A 326 19.96 -5.70 -14.96
N LEU A 327 18.84 -5.98 -14.35
CA LEU A 327 17.67 -6.50 -15.05
C LEU A 327 17.06 -5.49 -16.03
N THR A 328 17.31 -4.17 -15.87
CA THR A 328 16.85 -3.14 -16.81
C THR A 328 17.79 -2.93 -17.99
N LEU A 329 18.99 -3.49 -17.98
CA LEU A 329 19.97 -3.31 -19.05
C LEU A 329 19.46 -3.90 -20.38
N PRO A 330 19.58 -3.18 -21.51
CA PRO A 330 19.10 -3.67 -22.82
C PRO A 330 19.75 -4.98 -23.28
N GLU A 331 20.99 -5.22 -22.85
CA GLU A 331 21.74 -6.44 -23.15
C GLU A 331 21.19 -7.64 -22.37
N VAL A 332 20.80 -7.42 -21.11
CA VAL A 332 20.18 -8.43 -20.25
C VAL A 332 18.74 -8.69 -20.68
N GLN A 333 17.99 -7.66 -21.03
CA GLN A 333 16.62 -7.80 -21.54
C GLN A 333 16.52 -8.65 -22.82
N LYS A 334 17.57 -8.66 -23.67
CA LYS A 334 17.62 -9.51 -24.87
C LYS A 334 17.74 -11.00 -24.58
N VAL A 335 18.25 -11.40 -23.41
CA VAL A 335 18.39 -12.81 -23.03
C VAL A 335 17.23 -13.32 -22.20
N ILE A 336 16.37 -12.43 -21.70
CA ILE A 336 15.13 -12.76 -21.01
C ILE A 336 14.03 -12.91 -22.06
N PRO A 337 13.32 -14.04 -22.13
CA PRO A 337 12.19 -14.21 -23.04
C PRO A 337 11.06 -13.21 -22.75
N ASP A 338 10.41 -12.69 -23.79
CA ASP A 338 9.39 -11.64 -23.70
C ASP A 338 8.15 -12.02 -22.87
N ASN A 339 7.92 -13.30 -22.68
CA ASN A 339 6.75 -13.84 -21.94
C ASN A 339 6.98 -14.02 -20.44
N VAL A 340 8.17 -13.71 -19.93
CA VAL A 340 8.52 -13.83 -18.51
C VAL A 340 9.21 -12.57 -17.99
N GLU A 341 9.18 -12.38 -16.68
CA GLU A 341 9.89 -11.29 -16.01
C GLU A 341 10.38 -11.70 -14.62
N PHE A 342 11.47 -11.09 -14.18
CA PHE A 342 11.98 -11.23 -12.82
C PHE A 342 11.30 -10.25 -11.88
N VAL A 343 10.81 -10.75 -10.75
CA VAL A 343 10.09 -9.94 -9.75
C VAL A 343 10.56 -10.28 -8.35
N PHE A 344 10.75 -9.26 -7.53
CA PHE A 344 11.14 -9.42 -6.12
C PHE A 344 9.94 -9.72 -5.22
N SER A 345 10.24 -10.40 -4.10
CA SER A 345 9.29 -10.50 -2.99
C SER A 345 8.98 -9.13 -2.39
N ALA A 346 7.74 -8.92 -1.95
CA ALA A 346 7.30 -7.69 -1.28
C ALA A 346 8.05 -7.46 0.03
N LYS A 347 8.41 -8.55 0.72
CA LYS A 347 9.06 -8.53 2.04
C LYS A 347 10.33 -9.33 2.05
N PRO A 348 11.29 -8.94 2.92
CA PRO A 348 12.43 -9.78 3.17
C PRO A 348 12.02 -11.06 3.90
N VAL A 349 12.66 -12.17 3.54
CA VAL A 349 12.58 -13.42 4.31
C VAL A 349 13.35 -13.23 5.60
N ASN A 350 12.73 -13.52 6.75
CA ASN A 350 13.40 -13.47 8.04
C ASN A 350 14.38 -14.63 8.13
N THR A 351 15.66 -14.35 7.91
CA THR A 351 16.77 -15.17 8.35
C THR A 351 17.18 -14.75 9.76
N GLN A 352 17.66 -15.68 10.56
CA GLN A 352 18.12 -15.43 11.94
C GLN A 352 19.28 -14.40 12.00
N ASP A 353 19.86 -14.06 10.85
CA ASP A 353 20.90 -13.03 10.69
C ASP A 353 20.29 -11.65 10.42
N VAL A 354 21.00 -10.60 10.86
CA VAL A 354 20.62 -9.17 10.82
C VAL A 354 20.36 -8.65 9.39
N LYS A 355 20.72 -9.41 8.34
CA LYS A 355 20.57 -8.96 6.93
C LYS A 355 19.19 -9.30 6.38
N LYS A 356 18.51 -8.30 5.88
CA LYS A 356 17.24 -8.46 5.15
C LYS A 356 17.54 -9.06 3.77
N ILE A 357 16.90 -10.19 3.45
CA ILE A 357 17.09 -10.93 2.19
C ILE A 357 15.75 -10.96 1.45
N TYR A 358 15.75 -10.54 0.20
CA TYR A 358 14.59 -10.60 -0.70
C TYR A 358 14.72 -11.81 -1.63
N VAL A 359 13.59 -12.36 -2.04
CA VAL A 359 13.54 -13.46 -3.00
C VAL A 359 13.22 -12.92 -4.38
N LEU A 360 13.99 -13.30 -5.37
CA LEU A 360 13.81 -12.97 -6.78
C LEU A 360 13.18 -14.18 -7.49
N TYR A 361 12.00 -13.98 -8.06
CA TYR A 361 11.23 -14.99 -8.78
C TYR A 361 11.22 -14.70 -10.28
N LEU A 362 11.21 -15.74 -11.11
CA LEU A 362 10.87 -15.63 -12.52
C LEU A 362 9.40 -16.05 -12.73
N VAL A 363 8.57 -15.13 -13.18
CA VAL A 363 7.13 -15.33 -13.34
C VAL A 363 6.67 -15.10 -14.79
N ASN A 364 5.50 -15.62 -15.15
CA ASN A 364 4.85 -15.25 -16.39
C ASN A 364 4.55 -13.74 -16.39
N LYS A 365 4.83 -13.07 -17.51
CA LYS A 365 4.54 -11.64 -17.67
C LYS A 365 3.04 -11.37 -17.76
N THR A 366 2.29 -12.26 -18.41
CA THR A 366 0.84 -12.19 -18.46
C THR A 366 0.25 -12.88 -17.24
N PRO A 367 -0.62 -12.21 -16.46
CA PRO A 367 -1.30 -12.83 -15.34
C PRO A 367 -2.28 -13.90 -15.83
N GLU A 368 -2.34 -15.03 -15.12
CA GLU A 368 -3.34 -16.08 -15.35
C GLU A 368 -4.73 -15.62 -14.92
N LEU A 369 -4.80 -14.83 -13.84
CA LEU A 369 -6.03 -14.26 -13.29
C LEU A 369 -5.71 -12.93 -12.58
N THR A 370 -6.66 -12.01 -12.58
CA THR A 370 -6.53 -10.73 -11.89
C THR A 370 -7.54 -10.63 -10.74
N GLY A 371 -7.30 -9.71 -9.80
CA GLY A 371 -8.14 -9.50 -8.61
C GLY A 371 -9.58 -9.04 -8.89
N GLY A 372 -9.91 -8.65 -10.13
CA GLY A 372 -11.26 -8.20 -10.49
C GLY A 372 -12.37 -9.24 -10.31
N VAL A 373 -12.01 -10.52 -10.15
CA VAL A 373 -12.96 -11.62 -9.89
C VAL A 373 -13.24 -11.85 -8.41
N ILE A 374 -12.55 -11.17 -7.50
CA ILE A 374 -12.72 -11.32 -6.05
C ILE A 374 -13.99 -10.56 -5.62
N THR A 375 -14.86 -11.24 -4.91
CA THR A 375 -16.11 -10.70 -4.39
C THR A 375 -16.03 -10.39 -2.91
N ASP A 376 -15.25 -11.18 -2.16
CA ASP A 376 -15.04 -10.99 -0.73
C ASP A 376 -13.64 -11.41 -0.31
N ALA A 377 -13.14 -10.78 0.75
CA ALA A 377 -11.89 -11.12 1.38
C ALA A 377 -12.04 -10.92 2.90
N GLN A 378 -11.46 -11.79 3.72
CA GLN A 378 -11.57 -11.73 5.17
C GLN A 378 -10.26 -12.13 5.85
N ALA A 379 -9.72 -11.23 6.67
CA ALA A 379 -8.54 -11.51 7.48
C ALA A 379 -8.92 -12.37 8.69
N ASN A 380 -8.18 -13.45 8.88
CA ASN A 380 -8.37 -14.41 9.96
C ASN A 380 -7.01 -14.90 10.48
N LEU A 381 -7.03 -15.62 11.58
CA LEU A 381 -5.89 -16.41 12.03
C LEU A 381 -6.12 -17.87 11.63
N ASP A 382 -5.10 -18.50 11.07
CA ASP A 382 -5.11 -19.92 10.76
C ASP A 382 -5.26 -20.72 12.07
N PRO A 383 -6.28 -21.59 12.19
CA PRO A 383 -6.51 -22.35 13.41
C PRO A 383 -5.36 -23.27 13.83
N ASN A 384 -4.53 -23.70 12.88
CA ASN A 384 -3.45 -24.66 13.14
C ASN A 384 -2.13 -23.97 13.46
N THR A 385 -1.81 -22.89 12.74
CA THR A 385 -0.52 -22.20 12.82
C THR A 385 -0.59 -20.89 13.59
N SER A 386 -1.80 -20.37 13.87
CA SER A 386 -2.05 -19.03 14.44
C SER A 386 -1.44 -17.91 13.61
N SER A 387 -1.07 -18.19 12.35
CA SER A 387 -0.53 -17.19 11.42
C SER A 387 -1.66 -16.38 10.80
N PRO A 388 -1.45 -15.08 10.55
CA PRO A 388 -2.43 -14.25 9.85
C PRO A 388 -2.60 -14.71 8.40
N ILE A 389 -3.85 -14.88 7.98
CA ILE A 389 -4.26 -15.27 6.64
C ILE A 389 -5.37 -14.37 6.14
N VAL A 390 -5.51 -14.26 4.82
CA VAL A 390 -6.68 -13.63 4.19
C VAL A 390 -7.41 -14.67 3.37
N ASN A 391 -8.62 -15.02 3.79
CA ASN A 391 -9.52 -15.85 3.01
C ASN A 391 -10.15 -14.99 1.91
N MET A 392 -10.15 -15.46 0.68
CA MET A 392 -10.76 -14.79 -0.46
C MET A 392 -11.82 -15.66 -1.12
N GLU A 393 -12.86 -15.01 -1.65
CA GLU A 393 -13.94 -15.63 -2.40
C GLU A 393 -14.08 -14.97 -3.76
N MET A 394 -14.24 -15.78 -4.81
CA MET A 394 -14.36 -15.32 -6.19
C MET A 394 -15.79 -15.42 -6.69
N ASN A 395 -16.15 -14.63 -7.69
CA ASN A 395 -17.41 -14.77 -8.42
C ASN A 395 -17.43 -16.10 -9.22
N SER A 396 -18.57 -16.43 -9.81
CA SER A 396 -18.75 -17.70 -10.54
C SER A 396 -17.82 -17.86 -11.74
N GLU A 397 -17.51 -16.78 -12.45
CA GLU A 397 -16.57 -16.77 -13.58
C GLU A 397 -15.14 -17.01 -13.08
N GLY A 398 -14.72 -16.25 -12.06
CA GLY A 398 -13.42 -16.41 -11.41
C GLY A 398 -13.23 -17.80 -10.81
N ALA A 399 -14.25 -18.36 -10.16
CA ALA A 399 -14.20 -19.71 -9.59
C ALA A 399 -13.99 -20.78 -10.66
N THR A 400 -14.64 -20.64 -11.82
CA THR A 400 -14.49 -21.56 -12.96
C THR A 400 -13.06 -21.47 -13.52
N GLU A 401 -12.57 -20.26 -13.75
CA GLU A 401 -11.23 -20.05 -14.28
C GLU A 401 -10.15 -20.47 -13.28
N TRP A 402 -10.36 -20.18 -11.98
CA TRP A 402 -9.47 -20.62 -10.89
C TRP A 402 -9.36 -22.14 -10.82
N ALA A 403 -10.50 -22.84 -10.97
CA ALA A 403 -10.51 -24.30 -11.03
C ALA A 403 -9.74 -24.84 -12.24
N ARG A 404 -9.81 -24.16 -13.40
CA ARG A 404 -9.06 -24.51 -14.61
C ARG A 404 -7.56 -24.30 -14.40
N ILE A 405 -7.16 -23.11 -13.90
CA ILE A 405 -5.76 -22.74 -13.67
C ILE A 405 -5.13 -23.68 -12.65
N THR A 406 -5.76 -23.85 -11.47
CA THR A 406 -5.23 -24.71 -10.42
C THR A 406 -5.20 -26.18 -10.84
N GLY A 407 -6.22 -26.66 -11.54
CA GLY A 407 -6.28 -28.04 -12.05
C GLY A 407 -5.21 -28.37 -13.09
N ALA A 408 -4.89 -27.41 -13.98
CA ALA A 408 -3.86 -27.58 -15.02
C ALA A 408 -2.41 -27.45 -14.50
N ASN A 409 -2.22 -26.86 -13.32
CA ASN A 409 -0.90 -26.51 -12.78
C ASN A 409 -0.65 -27.12 -11.39
N VAL A 410 -1.24 -28.27 -11.09
CA VAL A 410 -0.98 -28.99 -9.83
C VAL A 410 0.50 -29.30 -9.70
N GLY A 411 1.08 -29.05 -8.53
CA GLY A 411 2.50 -29.23 -8.24
C GLY A 411 3.38 -28.03 -8.62
N LYS A 412 2.86 -27.07 -9.41
CA LYS A 412 3.58 -25.83 -9.72
C LYS A 412 3.30 -24.74 -8.69
N ARG A 413 4.11 -23.68 -8.74
CA ARG A 413 3.96 -22.52 -7.86
C ARG A 413 3.17 -21.42 -8.57
N LEU A 414 2.31 -20.78 -7.81
CA LEU A 414 1.53 -19.62 -8.26
C LEU A 414 1.90 -18.41 -7.39
N ALA A 415 2.53 -17.42 -8.00
CA ALA A 415 2.80 -16.16 -7.33
C ALA A 415 1.51 -15.35 -7.20
N ILE A 416 1.21 -14.94 -5.99
CA ILE A 416 0.19 -13.95 -5.67
C ILE A 416 0.92 -12.62 -5.58
N MET A 417 0.71 -11.78 -6.59
CA MET A 417 1.38 -10.49 -6.74
C MET A 417 0.43 -9.36 -6.38
N LEU A 418 0.95 -8.38 -5.68
CA LEU A 418 0.25 -7.15 -5.36
C LEU A 418 1.12 -5.98 -5.80
N ASP A 419 0.59 -5.11 -6.65
CA ASP A 419 1.29 -3.91 -7.14
C ASP A 419 2.67 -4.20 -7.77
N GLY A 420 2.78 -5.31 -8.50
CA GLY A 420 3.99 -5.68 -9.23
C GLY A 420 5.07 -6.39 -8.41
N VAL A 421 4.83 -6.69 -7.13
CA VAL A 421 5.75 -7.46 -6.27
C VAL A 421 5.10 -8.76 -5.79
N VAL A 422 5.88 -9.79 -5.54
CA VAL A 422 5.38 -11.09 -5.07
C VAL A 422 5.13 -11.04 -3.56
N PHE A 423 3.85 -11.14 -3.18
CA PHE A 423 3.46 -11.21 -1.78
C PHE A 423 3.74 -12.62 -1.19
N THR A 424 3.31 -13.65 -1.91
CA THR A 424 3.56 -15.06 -1.59
C THR A 424 3.53 -15.91 -2.85
N ALA A 425 4.18 -17.06 -2.86
CA ALA A 425 4.21 -17.98 -4.00
C ALA A 425 4.01 -19.44 -3.55
N PRO A 426 2.78 -19.81 -3.15
CA PRO A 426 2.47 -21.16 -2.68
C PRO A 426 2.47 -22.19 -3.81
N ASN A 427 2.65 -23.45 -3.43
CA ASN A 427 2.45 -24.58 -4.34
C ASN A 427 0.96 -24.90 -4.50
N ILE A 428 0.53 -25.17 -5.72
CA ILE A 428 -0.81 -25.65 -6.03
C ILE A 428 -0.90 -27.13 -5.62
N LYS A 429 -1.57 -27.40 -4.49
CA LYS A 429 -1.73 -28.77 -3.96
C LYS A 429 -2.76 -29.60 -4.72
N GLY A 430 -3.70 -28.95 -5.41
CA GLY A 430 -4.78 -29.60 -6.15
C GLY A 430 -5.71 -28.59 -6.80
N LYS A 431 -6.67 -29.10 -7.58
CA LYS A 431 -7.73 -28.29 -8.20
C LYS A 431 -8.64 -27.68 -7.12
N ILE A 432 -8.91 -26.37 -7.23
CA ILE A 432 -9.78 -25.62 -6.30
C ILE A 432 -11.08 -25.25 -7.02
N PRO A 433 -12.15 -26.06 -6.93
CA PRO A 433 -13.36 -25.86 -7.74
C PRO A 433 -14.30 -24.75 -7.22
N GLY A 434 -14.14 -24.33 -5.96
CA GLY A 434 -15.11 -23.45 -5.30
C GLY A 434 -14.74 -21.95 -5.30
N GLY A 435 -13.64 -21.57 -5.94
CA GLY A 435 -13.18 -20.17 -5.95
C GLY A 435 -12.83 -19.59 -4.58
N ARG A 436 -12.72 -20.44 -3.54
CA ARG A 436 -12.29 -20.06 -2.21
C ARG A 436 -10.84 -20.44 -2.01
N SER A 437 -10.03 -19.46 -1.64
CA SER A 437 -8.60 -19.65 -1.42
C SER A 437 -8.13 -18.76 -0.28
N GLN A 438 -6.97 -19.09 0.30
CA GLN A 438 -6.38 -18.29 1.34
C GLN A 438 -5.01 -17.76 0.89
N ILE A 439 -4.72 -16.52 1.28
CA ILE A 439 -3.44 -15.86 1.09
C ILE A 439 -2.70 -15.94 2.43
N GLU A 440 -1.56 -16.58 2.44
CA GLU A 440 -0.65 -16.67 3.57
C GLU A 440 0.51 -15.69 3.39
N GLY A 441 1.24 -15.38 4.47
CA GLY A 441 2.47 -14.56 4.40
C GLY A 441 2.35 -13.15 4.95
N SER A 442 1.19 -12.78 5.54
CA SER A 442 1.07 -11.54 6.32
C SER A 442 1.89 -11.63 7.59
N ALA A 443 2.62 -10.56 7.94
CA ALA A 443 3.48 -10.55 9.13
C ALA A 443 2.67 -10.45 10.43
N ASN A 444 1.51 -9.79 10.38
CA ASN A 444 0.60 -9.60 11.51
C ASN A 444 -0.85 -9.46 11.03
N ILE A 445 -1.78 -9.46 11.97
CA ILE A 445 -3.21 -9.38 11.67
C ILE A 445 -3.61 -8.02 11.08
N ASP A 446 -2.94 -6.94 11.44
CA ASP A 446 -3.24 -5.60 10.91
C ASP A 446 -2.91 -5.53 9.43
N GLU A 447 -1.81 -6.14 9.01
CA GLU A 447 -1.46 -6.25 7.59
C GLU A 447 -2.44 -7.14 6.83
N ALA A 448 -2.88 -8.25 7.42
CA ALA A 448 -3.93 -9.08 6.82
C ALA A 448 -5.25 -8.30 6.66
N LYS A 449 -5.63 -7.48 7.64
CA LYS A 449 -6.78 -6.57 7.55
C LYS A 449 -6.60 -5.49 6.48
N LEU A 450 -5.41 -4.91 6.36
CA LEU A 450 -5.13 -3.95 5.30
C LEU A 450 -5.28 -4.59 3.93
N LEU A 451 -4.76 -5.82 3.76
CA LEU A 451 -4.92 -6.59 2.54
C LEU A 451 -6.39 -6.94 2.26
N GLU A 452 -7.17 -7.32 3.28
CA GLU A 452 -8.62 -7.52 3.19
C GLU A 452 -9.32 -6.28 2.62
N ILE A 453 -9.06 -5.09 3.20
CA ILE A 453 -9.65 -3.82 2.79
C ILE A 453 -9.33 -3.53 1.32
N VAL A 454 -8.05 -3.68 0.96
CA VAL A 454 -7.55 -3.44 -0.39
C VAL A 454 -8.19 -4.37 -1.41
N LEU A 455 -8.35 -5.65 -1.08
CA LEU A 455 -8.98 -6.64 -1.94
C LEU A 455 -10.49 -6.40 -2.11
N LYS A 456 -11.21 -6.08 -1.03
CA LYS A 456 -12.65 -5.76 -1.05
C LYS A 456 -12.95 -4.49 -1.83
N ALA A 457 -12.17 -3.44 -1.64
CA ALA A 457 -12.38 -2.17 -2.32
C ALA A 457 -12.01 -2.21 -3.81
N GLY A 458 -11.17 -3.17 -4.20
CA GLY A 458 -10.73 -3.37 -5.57
C GLY A 458 -9.56 -2.48 -6.00
N ALA A 459 -9.12 -2.68 -7.25
CA ALA A 459 -7.97 -2.01 -7.82
C ALA A 459 -8.30 -0.59 -8.31
N LEU A 460 -7.38 0.34 -8.06
CA LEU A 460 -7.46 1.69 -8.62
C LEU A 460 -7.31 1.65 -10.16
N PRO A 461 -8.09 2.44 -10.89
CA PRO A 461 -8.04 2.49 -12.36
C PRO A 461 -6.69 3.01 -12.89
N ALA A 462 -6.04 3.86 -12.12
CA ALA A 462 -4.70 4.38 -12.36
C ALA A 462 -3.96 4.54 -11.03
N PRO A 463 -2.62 4.52 -11.03
CA PRO A 463 -1.83 4.81 -9.83
C PRO A 463 -2.16 6.20 -9.27
N VAL A 464 -2.03 6.33 -7.96
CA VAL A 464 -2.30 7.56 -7.25
C VAL A 464 -1.05 7.96 -6.48
N ASP A 465 -0.57 9.17 -6.72
CA ASP A 465 0.63 9.72 -6.10
C ASP A 465 0.26 10.72 -5.00
N VAL A 466 0.94 10.68 -3.85
CA VAL A 466 0.80 11.70 -2.79
C VAL A 466 1.62 12.92 -3.19
N ILE A 467 0.94 14.04 -3.46
CA ILE A 467 1.60 15.31 -3.82
C ILE A 467 1.76 16.26 -2.63
N GLU A 468 0.86 16.17 -1.66
CA GLU A 468 0.93 16.95 -0.42
C GLU A 468 0.45 16.09 0.75
N GLN A 469 1.14 16.20 1.86
CA GLN A 469 0.77 15.55 3.10
C GLN A 469 0.95 16.52 4.26
N ARG A 470 -0.07 16.60 5.11
CA ARG A 470 -0.06 17.39 6.33
C ARG A 470 -0.59 16.58 7.49
N ILE A 471 0.20 16.49 8.54
CA ILE A 471 -0.18 15.81 9.78
C ILE A 471 -0.54 16.88 10.81
N VAL A 472 -1.71 16.76 11.41
CA VAL A 472 -2.17 17.60 12.52
C VAL A 472 -2.06 16.77 13.79
N GLY A 473 -1.16 17.17 14.67
CA GLY A 473 -0.96 16.45 15.94
C GLY A 473 -2.21 16.52 16.85
N PRO A 474 -2.48 15.47 17.63
CA PRO A 474 -3.62 15.45 18.57
C PRO A 474 -3.58 16.57 19.62
N SER A 475 -2.40 17.05 19.97
CA SER A 475 -2.22 18.16 20.93
C SER A 475 -2.84 19.47 20.46
N LEU A 476 -2.73 19.79 19.15
CA LEU A 476 -3.36 20.99 18.57
C LEU A 476 -4.90 20.95 18.67
N GLY A 477 -5.48 19.77 18.45
CA GLY A 477 -6.92 19.58 18.61
C GLY A 477 -7.36 19.71 20.08
N GLN A 478 -6.62 19.11 21.02
CA GLN A 478 -6.90 19.23 22.45
C GLN A 478 -6.82 20.68 22.96
N ASP A 479 -5.81 21.42 22.52
CA ASP A 479 -5.65 22.84 22.87
C ASP A 479 -6.80 23.68 22.32
N SER A 480 -7.25 23.41 21.10
CA SER A 480 -8.41 24.08 20.49
C SER A 480 -9.70 23.76 21.23
N VAL A 481 -9.94 22.50 21.58
CA VAL A 481 -11.11 22.08 22.37
C VAL A 481 -11.08 22.70 23.76
N SER A 482 -9.95 22.64 24.48
CA SER A 482 -9.85 23.20 25.82
C SER A 482 -9.99 24.72 25.85
N SER A 483 -9.39 25.41 24.88
CA SER A 483 -9.52 26.86 24.73
C SER A 483 -10.96 27.26 24.36
N GLY A 484 -11.59 26.54 23.44
CA GLY A 484 -12.98 26.73 23.06
C GLY A 484 -13.93 26.51 24.24
N PHE A 485 -13.74 25.41 24.98
CA PHE A 485 -14.54 25.10 26.18
C PHE A 485 -14.37 26.17 27.27
N ASN A 486 -13.15 26.57 27.57
CA ASN A 486 -12.87 27.60 28.56
C ASN A 486 -13.49 28.95 28.14
N SER A 487 -13.39 29.32 26.86
CA SER A 487 -14.01 30.54 26.33
C SER A 487 -15.53 30.51 26.41
N ALA A 488 -16.15 29.37 26.07
CA ALA A 488 -17.60 29.17 26.18
C ALA A 488 -18.06 29.22 27.66
N LEU A 489 -17.32 28.58 28.57
CA LEU A 489 -17.60 28.61 30.00
C LEU A 489 -17.49 30.02 30.58
N PHE A 490 -16.42 30.75 30.20
CA PHE A 490 -16.24 32.13 30.64
C PHE A 490 -17.35 33.05 30.11
N GLY A 491 -17.71 32.93 28.82
CA GLY A 491 -18.82 33.64 28.23
C GLY A 491 -20.16 33.34 28.91
N TYR A 492 -20.43 32.06 29.22
CA TYR A 492 -21.61 31.62 29.97
C TYR A 492 -21.65 32.24 31.37
N LEU A 493 -20.53 32.20 32.13
CA LEU A 493 -20.45 32.81 33.45
C LEU A 493 -20.69 34.34 33.41
N LEU A 494 -20.15 35.02 32.41
CA LEU A 494 -20.33 36.44 32.24
C LEU A 494 -21.78 36.81 31.91
N VAL A 495 -22.42 36.08 30.99
CA VAL A 495 -23.84 36.24 30.65
C VAL A 495 -24.72 35.89 31.86
N GLY A 496 -24.45 34.82 32.56
CA GLY A 496 -25.17 34.41 33.78
C GLY A 496 -25.08 35.48 34.86
N LEU A 497 -23.87 36.01 35.11
CA LEU A 497 -23.69 37.10 36.06
C LEU A 497 -24.48 38.34 35.67
N PHE A 498 -24.45 38.75 34.40
CA PHE A 498 -25.24 39.86 33.87
C PHE A 498 -26.73 39.63 34.08
N MET A 499 -27.22 38.43 33.76
CA MET A 499 -28.65 38.07 33.92
C MET A 499 -29.07 38.13 35.40
N ILE A 500 -28.23 37.65 36.33
CA ILE A 500 -28.52 37.69 37.76
C ILE A 500 -28.52 39.13 38.30
N LEU A 501 -27.57 39.96 37.89
CA LEU A 501 -27.47 41.35 38.33
C LEU A 501 -28.62 42.22 37.77
N TYR A 502 -28.99 42.03 36.50
CA TYR A 502 -29.98 42.86 35.82
C TYR A 502 -31.42 42.41 36.10
N TYR A 503 -31.70 41.08 36.04
CA TYR A 503 -33.03 40.54 36.20
C TYR A 503 -33.30 39.95 37.59
N ARG A 504 -32.32 39.98 38.51
CA ARG A 504 -32.39 39.46 39.87
C ARG A 504 -32.94 38.02 39.93
N GLN A 505 -34.04 37.75 40.67
CA GLN A 505 -34.57 36.40 40.83
C GLN A 505 -35.01 35.75 39.51
N ALA A 506 -35.56 36.49 38.60
CA ALA A 506 -35.92 35.97 37.25
C ALA A 506 -34.66 35.55 36.45
N GLY A 507 -33.58 36.32 36.60
CA GLY A 507 -32.29 36.03 35.95
C GLY A 507 -31.61 34.75 36.51
N THR A 508 -31.73 34.48 37.81
CA THR A 508 -31.21 33.23 38.39
C THR A 508 -31.92 32.00 37.86
N ILE A 509 -33.24 32.05 37.71
CA ILE A 509 -34.03 30.96 37.16
C ILE A 509 -33.70 30.75 35.66
N ALA A 510 -33.56 31.84 34.92
CA ALA A 510 -33.20 31.80 33.51
C ALA A 510 -31.76 31.24 33.30
N SER A 511 -30.82 31.64 34.14
CA SER A 511 -29.44 31.12 34.08
C SER A 511 -29.36 29.64 34.40
N LEU A 512 -30.19 29.16 35.35
CA LEU A 512 -30.32 27.72 35.69
C LEU A 512 -30.97 26.92 34.55
N ALA A 513 -31.86 27.52 33.79
CA ALA A 513 -32.51 26.87 32.65
C ALA A 513 -31.61 26.79 31.40
N LEU A 514 -30.51 27.57 31.38
CA LEU A 514 -29.52 27.61 30.30
C LEU A 514 -28.40 26.56 30.46
N VAL A 515 -28.25 25.98 31.65
CA VAL A 515 -27.36 24.86 31.96
C VAL A 515 -28.00 23.54 31.53
#